data_0e50bc64ecbdcc58cd7f546e04054664
#
_entry.id   0e50bc64ecbdcc58cd7f546e04054664
#
_cell.length_a   1.000
_cell.length_b   1.000
_cell.length_c   1.000
_cell.angle_alpha   90.00
_cell.angle_beta   90.00
_cell.angle_gamma   90.00
#
_symmetry.space_group_name_H-M   'P 1'
#
loop_
_entity.id
_entity.type
_entity.pdbx_description
1 polymer ?
#
loop_
_entity_poly.entity_id
_entity_poly.type
_entity_poly.pdbx_seq_one_letter_code
_entity_poly.pdbx_strand_id
1 'polypeptide(L)'
;MRLAALPLLLAPLLLSPLAQAAALSVCTEASPEGFDVVQYNSLTTTNASADVLMNRLVEFDTASGKVVPSLADSWEVSTDGLTYVFRLHPQVKFHTTDYFKPSRELTAEDVKFSFDRMLDPANPWHKVAQSGFPHAQSMQLPALIKKIDALDPLTVRFTLDHPDSTFLATLSMGFASIYSAEYADKLMKANATDKLNSQPIGTGPFVFNRFQKDAAIRYKANPDYFGGKPSVDPLIFAITPDANVRLQKLRRNECQIALSPKPLDVQAALKEPTLKVEKTDAFMTAFVGINSQHPPLDKPEVRQAINLAFDKANYIKAVFEDTAEAANGPYPPNTWSYAKNLPGYPHDVAKAKALMAKAGLKDGFQTTIWTRPSGSLLNPNPSLGAQLLQSDLAEIGIQAEIRVIEWGELIRRAKAGEHDLLFMGWAGDNGDPDNFLTPQFSCAAVKSGTNFARYCNADLDKLISAGKTTSEQGVRTKLYEQAQAQIQQQALWLPLAHPTAYALTRKDVQGYSVSPFGRQDYSKVNLK
;
A
#
# COMPACT_ATOMS: atom_id res chain seq x y z
N MET A 1 25.08 -42.20 75.39
CA MET A 1 24.94 -42.09 73.91
C MET A 1 24.03 -40.95 73.59
N ARG A 2 24.58 -39.83 73.12
CA ARG A 2 23.79 -38.65 72.69
C ARG A 2 23.74 -38.64 71.14
N LEU A 3 22.56 -38.84 70.56
CA LEU A 3 22.32 -38.67 69.11
C LEU A 3 22.24 -37.20 68.79
N ALA A 4 23.13 -36.73 67.92
CA ALA A 4 23.08 -35.41 67.33
C ALA A 4 22.12 -35.44 66.13
N ALA A 5 21.07 -34.59 66.15
CA ALA A 5 20.17 -34.34 65.03
C ALA A 5 20.78 -33.28 64.10
N LEU A 6 20.99 -33.67 62.85
CA LEU A 6 21.42 -32.75 61.77
C LEU A 6 20.16 -32.00 61.19
N PRO A 7 20.16 -30.67 61.07
CA PRO A 7 19.05 -29.99 60.45
C PRO A 7 19.17 -30.06 58.91
N LEU A 8 18.15 -30.62 58.25
CA LEU A 8 17.97 -30.58 56.81
C LEU A 8 17.58 -29.16 56.37
N LEU A 9 18.50 -28.45 55.75
CA LEU A 9 18.22 -27.16 55.10
C LEU A 9 17.46 -27.42 53.78
N LEU A 10 16.15 -27.23 53.78
CA LEU A 10 15.35 -27.12 52.55
C LEU A 10 15.63 -25.75 51.92
N ALA A 11 16.38 -25.72 50.80
CA ALA A 11 16.48 -24.55 49.96
C ALA A 11 15.18 -24.38 49.13
N PRO A 12 14.52 -23.20 49.16
CA PRO A 12 13.36 -22.96 48.30
C PRO A 12 13.84 -22.88 46.86
N LEU A 13 13.39 -23.80 45.99
CA LEU A 13 13.46 -23.64 44.55
C LEU A 13 12.59 -22.43 44.16
N LEU A 14 13.22 -21.32 43.85
CA LEU A 14 12.59 -20.18 43.19
C LEU A 14 12.24 -20.62 41.75
N LEU A 15 11.04 -21.15 41.56
CA LEU A 15 10.42 -21.30 40.25
C LEU A 15 10.14 -19.88 39.75
N SER A 16 11.06 -19.32 38.96
CA SER A 16 10.77 -18.13 38.16
C SER A 16 9.58 -18.45 37.27
N PRO A 17 8.48 -17.66 37.30
CA PRO A 17 7.40 -17.85 36.35
C PRO A 17 7.98 -17.66 34.94
N LEU A 18 7.87 -18.67 34.09
CA LEU A 18 8.10 -18.54 32.67
C LEU A 18 7.12 -17.45 32.19
N ALA A 19 7.64 -16.27 31.90
CA ALA A 19 6.85 -15.19 31.35
C ALA A 19 6.29 -15.69 30.00
N GLN A 20 5.03 -16.09 30.01
CA GLN A 20 4.33 -16.46 28.77
C GLN A 20 4.15 -15.18 27.96
N ALA A 21 4.57 -15.20 26.69
CA ALA A 21 4.38 -14.08 25.79
C ALA A 21 2.88 -13.73 25.69
N ALA A 22 2.57 -12.43 25.77
CA ALA A 22 1.18 -11.99 25.77
C ALA A 22 0.59 -12.07 24.34
N ALA A 23 -0.67 -12.50 24.24
CA ALA A 23 -1.40 -12.56 22.98
C ALA A 23 -1.75 -11.14 22.49
N LEU A 24 -1.44 -10.85 21.24
CA LEU A 24 -1.85 -9.60 20.58
C LEU A 24 -3.02 -9.87 19.63
N SER A 25 -4.18 -9.29 19.92
CA SER A 25 -5.34 -9.32 19.03
C SER A 25 -5.48 -7.98 18.29
N VAL A 26 -5.53 -8.04 16.97
CA VAL A 26 -5.73 -6.90 16.08
C VAL A 26 -7.08 -7.04 15.40
N CYS A 27 -7.99 -6.10 15.62
CA CYS A 27 -9.28 -6.04 14.93
C CYS A 27 -9.09 -5.42 13.54
N THR A 28 -9.28 -6.24 12.48
CA THR A 28 -9.14 -5.85 11.06
C THR A 28 -10.49 -5.77 10.37
N GLU A 29 -10.53 -5.10 9.21
CA GLU A 29 -11.80 -4.85 8.49
C GLU A 29 -12.26 -5.99 7.60
N ALA A 30 -11.35 -6.85 7.09
CA ALA A 30 -11.71 -7.86 6.09
C ALA A 30 -10.79 -9.09 6.14
N SER A 31 -11.24 -10.17 5.50
CA SER A 31 -10.44 -11.35 5.17
C SER A 31 -9.49 -11.07 4.00
N PRO A 32 -8.25 -11.62 4.01
CA PRO A 32 -7.41 -11.64 2.82
C PRO A 32 -8.03 -12.54 1.74
N GLU A 33 -7.71 -12.27 0.47
CA GLU A 33 -8.09 -13.12 -0.66
C GLU A 33 -7.30 -14.44 -0.64
N GLY A 34 -6.11 -14.43 -0.07
CA GLY A 34 -5.21 -15.56 0.07
C GLY A 34 -3.90 -15.15 0.73
N PHE A 35 -2.89 -16.02 0.65
CA PHE A 35 -1.56 -15.76 1.24
C PHE A 35 -0.42 -15.78 0.21
N ASP A 36 -0.71 -16.08 -1.05
CA ASP A 36 0.24 -15.93 -2.16
C ASP A 36 0.19 -14.48 -2.67
N VAL A 37 0.83 -13.58 -1.94
CA VAL A 37 0.71 -12.12 -2.08
C VAL A 37 0.99 -11.61 -3.49
N VAL A 38 1.78 -12.31 -4.30
CA VAL A 38 2.10 -11.89 -5.68
C VAL A 38 0.90 -11.90 -6.61
N GLN A 39 -0.17 -12.63 -6.26
CA GLN A 39 -1.40 -12.73 -7.04
C GLN A 39 -2.42 -11.62 -6.73
N TYR A 40 -2.18 -10.79 -5.72
CA TYR A 40 -3.15 -9.82 -5.21
C TYR A 40 -2.53 -8.43 -5.09
N ASN A 41 -3.40 -7.41 -5.07
CA ASN A 41 -3.02 -6.01 -4.89
C ASN A 41 -3.78 -5.32 -3.75
N SER A 42 -4.51 -6.09 -2.92
CA SER A 42 -5.20 -5.53 -1.77
C SER A 42 -4.27 -5.37 -0.57
N LEU A 43 -4.42 -4.25 0.14
CA LEU A 43 -3.69 -3.98 1.37
C LEU A 43 -4.01 -5.01 2.45
N THR A 44 -5.26 -5.51 2.51
CA THR A 44 -5.69 -6.55 3.45
C THR A 44 -4.88 -7.83 3.30
N THR A 45 -4.65 -8.29 2.05
CA THR A 45 -3.81 -9.46 1.77
C THR A 45 -2.33 -9.18 2.07
N THR A 46 -1.82 -8.00 1.71
CA THR A 46 -0.45 -7.59 2.03
C THR A 46 -0.20 -7.61 3.54
N ASN A 47 -1.09 -7.03 4.34
CA ASN A 47 -0.97 -6.98 5.80
C ASN A 47 -1.09 -8.37 6.45
N ALA A 48 -1.88 -9.28 5.88
CA ALA A 48 -2.05 -10.64 6.41
C ALA A 48 -0.94 -11.62 5.98
N SER A 49 -0.19 -11.31 4.93
CA SER A 49 0.82 -12.20 4.35
C SER A 49 2.20 -11.56 4.28
N ALA A 50 2.43 -10.59 3.41
CA ALA A 50 3.76 -10.03 3.18
C ALA A 50 4.39 -9.39 4.42
N ASP A 51 3.60 -8.69 5.23
CA ASP A 51 4.12 -7.94 6.39
C ASP A 51 4.26 -8.82 7.66
N VAL A 52 3.59 -9.97 7.70
CA VAL A 52 3.59 -10.88 8.86
C VAL A 52 4.44 -12.12 8.61
N LEU A 53 4.33 -12.70 7.41
CA LEU A 53 4.87 -14.03 7.10
C LEU A 53 6.15 -13.98 6.27
N MET A 54 6.37 -12.91 5.50
CA MET A 54 7.41 -12.86 4.47
C MET A 54 8.44 -11.76 4.77
N ASN A 55 9.57 -11.81 4.07
CA ASN A 55 10.49 -10.69 3.93
C ASN A 55 10.84 -10.49 2.45
N ARG A 56 11.41 -9.32 2.15
CA ARG A 56 11.88 -8.87 0.84
C ARG A 56 13.39 -8.67 0.87
N LEU A 57 14.00 -8.48 -0.28
CA LEU A 57 15.43 -8.15 -0.34
C LEU A 57 15.75 -6.86 0.42
N VAL A 58 14.88 -5.89 0.27
CA VAL A 58 15.01 -4.55 0.87
C VAL A 58 13.68 -4.10 1.44
N GLU A 59 13.71 -3.15 2.37
CA GLU A 59 12.53 -2.48 2.92
C GLU A 59 12.59 -0.98 2.65
N PHE A 60 11.45 -0.30 2.74
CA PHE A 60 11.39 1.15 2.72
C PHE A 60 11.22 1.67 4.16
N ASP A 61 12.21 2.40 4.64
CA ASP A 61 12.15 3.08 5.94
C ASP A 61 11.42 4.42 5.80
N THR A 62 10.23 4.49 6.38
CA THR A 62 9.37 5.67 6.32
C THR A 62 9.93 6.87 7.10
N ALA A 63 10.79 6.64 8.08
CA ALA A 63 11.38 7.71 8.89
C ALA A 63 12.48 8.45 8.12
N SER A 64 13.33 7.71 7.40
CA SER A 64 14.41 8.31 6.59
C SER A 64 14.02 8.59 5.14
N GLY A 65 12.90 8.03 4.65
CA GLY A 65 12.49 8.10 3.24
C GLY A 65 13.42 7.33 2.29
N LYS A 66 14.10 6.30 2.78
CA LYS A 66 15.10 5.54 2.03
C LYS A 66 14.82 4.05 2.00
N VAL A 67 15.31 3.39 0.95
CA VAL A 67 15.41 1.94 0.91
C VAL A 67 16.54 1.48 1.83
N VAL A 68 16.26 0.48 2.66
CA VAL A 68 17.17 -0.07 3.68
C VAL A 68 17.31 -1.59 3.54
N PRO A 69 18.38 -2.20 4.08
CA PRO A 69 18.57 -3.63 4.11
C PRO A 69 17.41 -4.41 4.76
N SER A 70 17.17 -5.65 4.25
CA SER A 70 16.28 -6.65 4.86
C SER A 70 16.87 -8.05 4.67
N LEU A 71 16.38 -8.88 3.71
CA LEU A 71 17.04 -10.15 3.39
C LEU A 71 18.40 -9.96 2.70
N ALA A 72 18.64 -8.80 2.09
CA ALA A 72 19.97 -8.41 1.62
C ALA A 72 20.61 -7.47 2.65
N ASP A 73 21.83 -7.80 3.12
CA ASP A 73 22.62 -6.94 3.99
C ASP A 73 23.14 -5.70 3.24
N SER A 74 23.39 -5.84 1.94
CA SER A 74 23.89 -4.78 1.08
C SER A 74 23.60 -5.07 -0.39
N TRP A 75 23.76 -4.05 -1.22
CA TRP A 75 23.73 -4.19 -2.67
C TRP A 75 24.69 -3.21 -3.35
N GLU A 76 25.11 -3.57 -4.56
CA GLU A 76 25.90 -2.75 -5.45
C GLU A 76 25.12 -2.48 -6.75
N VAL A 77 25.23 -1.27 -7.28
CA VAL A 77 24.60 -0.88 -8.55
C VAL A 77 25.70 -0.46 -9.51
N SER A 78 25.69 -1.01 -10.71
CA SER A 78 26.64 -0.62 -11.76
C SER A 78 26.43 0.84 -12.18
N THR A 79 27.48 1.49 -12.69
CA THR A 79 27.46 2.90 -13.09
C THR A 79 26.45 3.22 -14.19
N ASP A 80 26.12 2.24 -15.03
CA ASP A 80 25.08 2.35 -16.06
C ASP A 80 23.67 2.11 -15.54
N GLY A 81 23.52 1.73 -14.25
CA GLY A 81 22.23 1.44 -13.62
C GLY A 81 21.55 0.15 -14.09
N LEU A 82 22.27 -0.72 -14.84
CA LEU A 82 21.68 -1.93 -15.43
C LEU A 82 21.88 -3.17 -14.57
N THR A 83 22.81 -3.18 -13.64
CA THR A 83 23.14 -4.36 -12.83
C THR A 83 23.04 -4.06 -11.35
N TYR A 84 22.29 -4.88 -10.64
CA TYR A 84 22.12 -4.84 -9.18
C TYR A 84 22.62 -6.16 -8.60
N VAL A 85 23.61 -6.13 -7.71
CA VAL A 85 24.15 -7.32 -7.03
C VAL A 85 23.84 -7.22 -5.55
N PHE A 86 23.00 -8.14 -5.04
CA PHE A 86 22.59 -8.21 -3.65
C PHE A 86 23.38 -9.28 -2.91
N ARG A 87 23.85 -8.95 -1.69
CA ARG A 87 24.47 -9.85 -0.73
C ARG A 87 23.43 -10.22 0.31
N LEU A 88 23.03 -11.49 0.35
CA LEU A 88 21.99 -11.98 1.24
C LEU A 88 22.49 -12.13 2.66
N HIS A 89 21.62 -11.87 3.64
CA HIS A 89 21.87 -12.15 5.05
C HIS A 89 22.04 -13.66 5.25
N PRO A 90 23.14 -14.12 5.88
CA PRO A 90 23.35 -15.54 6.10
C PRO A 90 22.42 -16.08 7.20
N GLN A 91 22.20 -17.40 7.21
CA GLN A 91 21.48 -18.13 8.25
C GLN A 91 19.99 -17.74 8.40
N VAL A 92 19.38 -17.19 7.37
CA VAL A 92 17.93 -16.93 7.35
C VAL A 92 17.18 -18.25 7.17
N LYS A 93 16.30 -18.59 8.11
CA LYS A 93 15.51 -19.81 8.09
C LYS A 93 14.10 -19.55 7.59
N PHE A 94 13.58 -20.45 6.76
CA PHE A 94 12.16 -20.51 6.48
C PHE A 94 11.37 -21.08 7.66
N HIS A 95 10.09 -20.76 7.74
CA HIS A 95 9.19 -21.22 8.79
C HIS A 95 9.13 -22.76 8.86
N THR A 96 9.17 -23.29 10.07
CA THR A 96 8.83 -24.69 10.37
C THR A 96 7.38 -24.80 10.78
N THR A 97 6.63 -25.67 10.10
CA THR A 97 5.20 -25.93 10.35
C THR A 97 4.93 -27.43 10.36
N ASP A 98 3.69 -27.83 10.69
CA ASP A 98 3.29 -29.25 10.63
C ASP A 98 3.29 -29.80 9.19
N TYR A 99 3.11 -28.94 8.19
CA TYR A 99 3.06 -29.31 6.77
C TYR A 99 4.40 -29.15 6.03
N PHE A 100 5.37 -28.39 6.59
CA PHE A 100 6.70 -28.19 6.01
C PHE A 100 7.79 -28.00 7.06
N LYS A 101 8.89 -28.71 6.86
CA LYS A 101 10.14 -28.55 7.62
C LYS A 101 11.24 -28.27 6.61
N PRO A 102 11.82 -27.06 6.58
CA PRO A 102 12.90 -26.74 5.65
C PRO A 102 14.13 -27.59 5.92
N SER A 103 14.79 -28.04 4.85
CA SER A 103 16.05 -28.80 4.95
C SER A 103 17.28 -27.90 4.84
N ARG A 104 17.12 -26.66 4.44
CA ARG A 104 18.16 -25.66 4.26
C ARG A 104 17.69 -24.25 4.59
N GLU A 105 18.64 -23.35 4.75
CA GLU A 105 18.43 -21.91 4.88
C GLU A 105 18.08 -21.28 3.51
N LEU A 106 17.66 -20.00 3.57
CA LEU A 106 17.40 -19.18 2.38
C LEU A 106 18.68 -19.01 1.55
N THR A 107 18.54 -19.11 0.24
CA THR A 107 19.63 -18.90 -0.73
C THR A 107 19.20 -18.01 -1.89
N ALA A 108 20.14 -17.62 -2.73
CA ALA A 108 19.89 -16.86 -3.97
C ALA A 108 18.93 -17.59 -4.94
N GLU A 109 18.85 -18.92 -4.87
CA GLU A 109 17.88 -19.69 -5.68
C GLU A 109 16.43 -19.45 -5.26
N ASP A 110 16.16 -19.14 -3.98
CA ASP A 110 14.83 -18.79 -3.51
C ASP A 110 14.42 -17.40 -4.04
N VAL A 111 15.37 -16.47 -4.11
CA VAL A 111 15.16 -15.16 -4.73
C VAL A 111 14.85 -15.33 -6.22
N LYS A 112 15.70 -16.07 -6.94
CA LYS A 112 15.50 -16.34 -8.36
C LYS A 112 14.15 -17.00 -8.64
N PHE A 113 13.78 -18.02 -7.89
CA PHE A 113 12.47 -18.70 -7.99
C PHE A 113 11.31 -17.72 -7.82
N SER A 114 11.38 -16.86 -6.79
CA SER A 114 10.30 -15.91 -6.44
C SER A 114 9.99 -14.93 -7.57
N PHE A 115 11.01 -14.50 -8.29
CA PHE A 115 10.84 -13.59 -9.44
C PHE A 115 10.57 -14.33 -10.75
N ASP A 116 11.29 -15.44 -11.05
CA ASP A 116 11.10 -16.18 -12.30
C ASP A 116 9.64 -16.66 -12.47
N ARG A 117 8.97 -17.06 -11.37
CA ARG A 117 7.55 -17.44 -11.43
C ARG A 117 6.61 -16.31 -11.89
N MET A 118 7.00 -15.05 -11.65
CA MET A 118 6.23 -13.87 -12.09
C MET A 118 6.60 -13.41 -13.50
N LEU A 119 7.87 -13.58 -13.89
CA LEU A 119 8.45 -12.99 -15.08
C LEU A 119 8.43 -13.93 -16.30
N ASP A 120 8.59 -15.24 -16.09
CA ASP A 120 8.69 -16.22 -17.16
C ASP A 120 7.38 -17.00 -17.37
N PRO A 121 6.63 -16.75 -18.47
CA PRO A 121 5.40 -17.49 -18.79
C PRO A 121 5.63 -19.00 -19.00
N ALA A 122 6.87 -19.44 -19.26
CA ALA A 122 7.21 -20.86 -19.39
C ALA A 122 7.37 -21.55 -18.04
N ASN A 123 7.60 -20.78 -16.95
CA ASN A 123 7.72 -21.33 -15.61
C ASN A 123 6.43 -22.05 -15.21
N PRO A 124 6.47 -23.30 -14.73
CA PRO A 124 5.27 -24.02 -14.29
C PRO A 124 4.45 -23.28 -13.24
N TRP A 125 5.10 -22.56 -12.32
CA TRP A 125 4.45 -21.76 -11.29
C TRP A 125 3.79 -20.48 -11.81
N HIS A 126 4.17 -20.00 -13.00
CA HIS A 126 3.48 -18.88 -13.64
C HIS A 126 2.03 -19.25 -13.97
N LYS A 127 1.81 -20.49 -14.43
CA LYS A 127 0.48 -20.99 -14.81
C LYS A 127 -0.43 -21.33 -13.63
N VAL A 128 0.13 -21.48 -12.43
CA VAL A 128 -0.64 -21.76 -11.20
C VAL A 128 -1.34 -20.51 -10.67
N ALA A 129 -0.81 -19.32 -10.94
CA ALA A 129 -1.35 -18.06 -10.48
C ALA A 129 -2.63 -17.70 -11.23
N GLN A 130 -3.79 -18.04 -10.67
CA GLN A 130 -5.10 -17.82 -11.32
C GLN A 130 -5.42 -16.34 -11.54
N SER A 131 -4.99 -15.46 -10.62
CA SER A 131 -5.19 -14.01 -10.70
C SER A 131 -4.10 -13.28 -11.47
N GLY A 132 -3.10 -14.01 -12.00
CA GLY A 132 -1.90 -13.43 -12.59
C GLY A 132 -1.02 -12.73 -11.56
N PHE A 133 -0.24 -11.74 -12.02
CA PHE A 133 0.73 -11.00 -11.20
C PHE A 133 0.52 -9.49 -11.35
N PRO A 134 -0.51 -8.91 -10.72
CA PRO A 134 -0.97 -7.54 -11.00
C PRO A 134 0.11 -6.48 -10.76
N HIS A 135 0.89 -6.57 -9.68
CA HIS A 135 1.99 -5.63 -9.43
C HIS A 135 3.14 -5.79 -10.42
N ALA A 136 3.58 -7.02 -10.70
CA ALA A 136 4.65 -7.25 -11.68
C ALA A 136 4.28 -6.71 -13.07
N GLN A 137 3.01 -6.85 -13.45
CA GLN A 137 2.48 -6.33 -14.72
C GLN A 137 2.37 -4.81 -14.72
N SER A 138 1.82 -4.20 -13.66
CA SER A 138 1.66 -2.73 -13.57
C SER A 138 3.01 -2.01 -13.50
N MET A 139 4.02 -2.60 -12.86
CA MET A 139 5.39 -2.09 -12.80
C MET A 139 6.22 -2.47 -14.03
N GLN A 140 5.64 -3.19 -14.99
CA GLN A 140 6.30 -3.64 -16.23
C GLN A 140 7.58 -4.48 -15.98
N LEU A 141 7.64 -5.21 -14.87
CA LEU A 141 8.82 -5.99 -14.50
C LEU A 141 9.25 -7.03 -15.55
N PRO A 142 8.33 -7.73 -16.28
CA PRO A 142 8.73 -8.65 -17.34
C PRO A 142 9.49 -7.98 -18.50
N ALA A 143 9.27 -6.68 -18.74
CA ALA A 143 10.02 -5.91 -19.74
C ALA A 143 11.29 -5.28 -19.15
N LEU A 144 11.30 -4.99 -17.84
CA LEU A 144 12.40 -4.34 -17.15
C LEU A 144 13.51 -5.33 -16.77
N ILE A 145 13.16 -6.49 -16.19
CA ILE A 145 14.15 -7.46 -15.69
C ILE A 145 14.50 -8.44 -16.80
N LYS A 146 15.70 -8.29 -17.36
CA LYS A 146 16.23 -9.14 -18.43
C LYS A 146 16.70 -10.49 -17.93
N LYS A 147 17.31 -10.54 -16.74
CA LYS A 147 17.91 -11.77 -16.20
C LYS A 147 18.09 -11.70 -14.68
N ILE A 148 17.98 -12.86 -14.03
CA ILE A 148 18.30 -13.04 -12.62
C ILE A 148 19.25 -14.24 -12.50
N ASP A 149 20.42 -14.01 -11.91
CA ASP A 149 21.46 -15.02 -11.70
C ASP A 149 21.71 -15.23 -10.19
N ALA A 150 21.64 -16.46 -9.72
CA ALA A 150 22.23 -16.87 -8.46
C ALA A 150 23.74 -17.12 -8.72
N LEU A 151 24.58 -16.20 -8.27
CA LEU A 151 26.03 -16.27 -8.52
C LEU A 151 26.72 -17.26 -7.58
N ASP A 152 26.25 -17.28 -6.34
CA ASP A 152 26.59 -18.22 -5.28
C ASP A 152 25.39 -18.30 -4.29
N PRO A 153 25.43 -19.13 -3.24
CA PRO A 153 24.29 -19.28 -2.33
C PRO A 153 23.80 -17.99 -1.67
N LEU A 154 24.66 -16.96 -1.51
CA LEU A 154 24.33 -15.71 -0.83
C LEU A 154 24.43 -14.48 -1.74
N THR A 155 24.60 -14.66 -3.05
CA THR A 155 24.74 -13.55 -3.98
C THR A 155 23.79 -13.71 -5.16
N VAL A 156 22.88 -12.74 -5.33
CA VAL A 156 21.95 -12.68 -6.46
C VAL A 156 22.18 -11.42 -7.28
N ARG A 157 22.17 -11.57 -8.60
CA ARG A 157 22.32 -10.48 -9.56
C ARG A 157 21.07 -10.31 -10.40
N PHE A 158 20.55 -9.10 -10.44
CA PHE A 158 19.54 -8.66 -11.39
C PHE A 158 20.20 -7.87 -12.51
N THR A 159 19.87 -8.18 -13.74
CA THR A 159 20.24 -7.41 -14.93
C THR A 159 18.99 -6.83 -15.54
N LEU A 160 18.93 -5.52 -15.68
CA LEU A 160 17.83 -4.78 -16.26
C LEU A 160 18.03 -4.58 -17.76
N ASP A 161 16.95 -4.39 -18.50
CA ASP A 161 16.98 -4.03 -19.93
C ASP A 161 17.34 -2.55 -20.14
N HIS A 162 16.88 -1.70 -19.24
CA HIS A 162 17.16 -0.26 -19.21
C HIS A 162 17.29 0.21 -17.75
N PRO A 163 17.97 1.35 -17.49
CA PRO A 163 18.09 1.88 -16.13
C PRO A 163 16.72 2.24 -15.54
N ASP A 164 16.49 1.87 -14.29
CA ASP A 164 15.29 2.22 -13.54
C ASP A 164 15.65 2.60 -12.09
N SER A 165 15.58 3.88 -11.78
CA SER A 165 15.91 4.42 -10.45
C SER A 165 14.87 4.04 -9.37
N THR A 166 13.71 3.54 -9.77
CA THR A 166 12.65 3.10 -8.86
C THR A 166 12.77 1.61 -8.50
N PHE A 167 13.70 0.88 -9.12
CA PHE A 167 13.81 -0.57 -8.99
C PHE A 167 13.96 -1.03 -7.54
N LEU A 168 14.83 -0.38 -6.74
CA LEU A 168 14.98 -0.72 -5.33
C LEU A 168 13.70 -0.45 -4.52
N ALA A 169 13.04 0.67 -4.77
CA ALA A 169 11.76 0.98 -4.13
C ALA A 169 10.66 -0.03 -4.52
N THR A 170 10.66 -0.48 -5.78
CA THR A 170 9.77 -1.54 -6.26
C THR A 170 10.03 -2.87 -5.55
N LEU A 171 11.31 -3.23 -5.29
CA LEU A 171 11.69 -4.43 -4.55
C LEU A 171 11.31 -4.39 -3.05
N SER A 172 10.97 -3.22 -2.50
CA SER A 172 10.46 -3.10 -1.11
C SER A 172 8.96 -3.35 -0.99
N MET A 173 8.24 -3.47 -2.09
CA MET A 173 6.79 -3.70 -2.08
C MET A 173 6.43 -5.14 -1.69
N GLY A 174 5.25 -5.34 -1.10
CA GLY A 174 4.80 -6.63 -0.57
C GLY A 174 4.86 -7.79 -1.58
N PHE A 175 4.58 -7.53 -2.86
CA PHE A 175 4.64 -8.57 -3.90
C PHE A 175 6.08 -9.09 -4.17
N ALA A 176 7.12 -8.32 -3.82
CA ALA A 176 8.52 -8.74 -3.96
C ALA A 176 8.98 -9.67 -2.83
N SER A 177 8.06 -10.29 -2.10
CA SER A 177 8.31 -11.27 -1.06
C SER A 177 9.06 -12.50 -1.58
N ILE A 178 9.99 -13.02 -0.77
CA ILE A 178 10.81 -14.18 -1.15
C ILE A 178 10.17 -15.47 -0.62
N TYR A 179 9.97 -16.42 -1.51
CA TYR A 179 9.35 -17.72 -1.28
C TYR A 179 10.39 -18.84 -1.25
N SER A 180 10.10 -19.92 -0.51
CA SER A 180 10.94 -21.12 -0.52
C SER A 180 10.77 -21.91 -1.82
N ALA A 181 11.81 -21.99 -2.62
CA ALA A 181 11.86 -22.86 -3.81
C ALA A 181 11.70 -24.33 -3.41
N GLU A 182 12.31 -24.76 -2.28
CA GLU A 182 12.18 -26.12 -1.75
C GLU A 182 10.71 -26.48 -1.42
N TYR A 183 9.97 -25.56 -0.80
CA TYR A 183 8.56 -25.79 -0.51
C TYR A 183 7.71 -25.84 -1.77
N ALA A 184 7.97 -24.93 -2.70
CA ALA A 184 7.30 -24.93 -4.00
C ALA A 184 7.54 -26.22 -4.77
N ASP A 185 8.78 -26.73 -4.83
CA ASP A 185 9.12 -28.01 -5.45
C ASP A 185 8.39 -29.18 -4.80
N LYS A 186 8.30 -29.21 -3.47
CA LYS A 186 7.53 -30.20 -2.73
C LYS A 186 6.05 -30.18 -3.14
N LEU A 187 5.44 -28.99 -3.21
CA LEU A 187 4.04 -28.84 -3.59
C LEU A 187 3.79 -29.25 -5.05
N MET A 188 4.69 -28.90 -5.96
CA MET A 188 4.62 -29.26 -7.37
C MET A 188 4.67 -30.79 -7.55
N LYS A 189 5.63 -31.46 -6.88
CA LYS A 189 5.75 -32.93 -6.89
C LYS A 189 4.54 -33.65 -6.29
N ALA A 190 3.88 -33.01 -5.33
CA ALA A 190 2.67 -33.54 -4.69
C ALA A 190 1.38 -33.19 -5.45
N ASN A 191 1.46 -32.47 -6.58
CA ASN A 191 0.32 -31.92 -7.30
C ASN A 191 -0.65 -31.12 -6.39
N ALA A 192 -0.08 -30.31 -5.49
CA ALA A 192 -0.79 -29.56 -4.45
C ALA A 192 -0.42 -28.08 -4.48
N THR A 193 -0.31 -27.50 -5.67
CA THR A 193 0.17 -26.14 -5.89
C THR A 193 -0.72 -25.04 -5.31
N ASP A 194 -2.02 -25.32 -5.15
CA ASP A 194 -3.01 -24.48 -4.47
C ASP A 194 -2.66 -24.20 -3.00
N LYS A 195 -1.89 -25.09 -2.39
CA LYS A 195 -1.45 -24.94 -0.99
C LYS A 195 -0.47 -23.79 -0.79
N LEU A 196 0.22 -23.31 -1.83
CA LEU A 196 1.06 -22.12 -1.69
C LEU A 196 0.25 -20.90 -1.25
N ASN A 197 -1.02 -20.82 -1.70
CA ASN A 197 -1.96 -19.75 -1.35
C ASN A 197 -2.72 -19.97 -0.03
N SER A 198 -2.74 -21.19 0.51
CA SER A 198 -3.52 -21.53 1.72
C SER A 198 -2.67 -22.02 2.90
N GLN A 199 -1.44 -22.45 2.65
CA GLN A 199 -0.47 -22.92 3.62
C GLN A 199 0.89 -22.21 3.40
N PRO A 200 0.97 -20.89 3.67
CA PRO A 200 2.14 -20.10 3.33
C PRO A 200 3.37 -20.47 4.19
N ILE A 201 4.54 -20.43 3.55
CA ILE A 201 5.86 -20.52 4.19
C ILE A 201 6.66 -19.30 3.80
N GLY A 202 7.18 -18.59 4.79
CA GLY A 202 8.04 -17.42 4.62
C GLY A 202 9.19 -17.42 5.62
N THR A 203 9.85 -16.26 5.74
CA THR A 203 10.97 -16.00 6.65
C THR A 203 10.62 -14.97 7.71
N GLY A 204 9.38 -14.45 7.68
CA GLY A 204 8.91 -13.32 8.47
C GLY A 204 8.85 -13.53 9.98
N PRO A 205 8.46 -12.48 10.72
CA PRO A 205 8.45 -12.48 12.19
C PRO A 205 7.42 -13.43 12.78
N PHE A 206 6.40 -13.83 12.05
CA PHE A 206 5.38 -14.76 12.54
C PHE A 206 5.18 -15.92 11.57
N VAL A 207 4.82 -17.07 12.13
CA VAL A 207 4.54 -18.34 11.44
C VAL A 207 3.03 -18.52 11.31
N PHE A 208 2.54 -18.84 10.13
CA PHE A 208 1.12 -19.14 9.91
C PHE A 208 0.69 -20.36 10.73
N ASN A 209 -0.45 -20.22 11.42
CA ASN A 209 -1.03 -21.30 12.19
C ASN A 209 -2.40 -21.72 11.63
N ARG A 210 -3.35 -20.79 11.50
CA ARG A 210 -4.71 -21.11 11.04
C ARG A 210 -5.41 -19.88 10.46
N PHE A 211 -6.17 -20.09 9.40
CA PHE A 211 -7.13 -19.13 8.87
C PHE A 211 -8.55 -19.69 8.94
N GLN A 212 -9.45 -18.92 9.51
CA GLN A 212 -10.88 -19.13 9.46
C GLN A 212 -11.50 -17.89 8.81
N LYS A 213 -11.94 -18.07 7.56
CA LYS A 213 -12.49 -16.99 6.75
C LYS A 213 -13.59 -16.22 7.50
N ASP A 214 -13.56 -14.91 7.40
CA ASP A 214 -14.50 -13.96 8.01
C ASP A 214 -14.58 -14.01 9.55
N ALA A 215 -13.63 -14.70 10.19
CA ALA A 215 -13.54 -14.81 11.64
C ALA A 215 -12.15 -14.42 12.17
N ALA A 216 -11.11 -15.19 11.88
CA ALA A 216 -9.78 -14.89 12.40
C ALA A 216 -8.63 -15.53 11.61
N ILE A 217 -7.46 -14.89 11.69
CA ILE A 217 -6.18 -15.49 11.31
C ILE A 217 -5.33 -15.59 12.58
N ARG A 218 -4.66 -16.72 12.77
CA ARG A 218 -3.77 -16.96 13.91
C ARG A 218 -2.37 -17.22 13.43
N TYR A 219 -1.41 -16.59 14.10
CA TYR A 219 0.02 -16.76 13.85
C TYR A 219 0.72 -17.04 15.17
N LYS A 220 1.87 -17.73 15.10
CA LYS A 220 2.80 -17.91 16.21
C LYS A 220 4.03 -17.04 16.01
N ALA A 221 4.65 -16.56 17.08
CA ALA A 221 5.94 -15.90 16.95
C ALA A 221 6.97 -16.83 16.32
N ASN A 222 7.75 -16.33 15.35
CA ASN A 222 8.88 -17.07 14.78
C ASN A 222 10.07 -17.04 15.75
N PRO A 223 10.46 -18.16 16.39
CA PRO A 223 11.57 -18.16 17.33
C PRO A 223 12.93 -17.94 16.65
N ASP A 224 13.03 -18.26 15.36
CA ASP A 224 14.24 -18.18 14.54
C ASP A 224 14.26 -16.94 13.62
N TYR A 225 13.43 -15.93 13.89
CA TYR A 225 13.39 -14.73 13.07
C TYR A 225 14.72 -13.97 13.14
N PHE A 226 15.36 -13.75 12.01
CA PHE A 226 16.68 -13.09 11.94
C PHE A 226 16.67 -11.65 12.47
N GLY A 227 15.53 -10.96 12.41
CA GLY A 227 15.32 -9.62 13.02
C GLY A 227 15.03 -9.65 14.52
N GLY A 228 15.12 -10.83 15.19
CA GLY A 228 14.82 -11.05 16.60
C GLY A 228 13.39 -11.55 16.84
N LYS A 229 13.26 -12.51 17.76
CA LYS A 229 11.95 -13.12 18.10
C LYS A 229 10.95 -12.05 18.56
N PRO A 230 9.73 -11.99 17.98
CA PRO A 230 8.66 -11.12 18.48
C PRO A 230 8.31 -11.36 19.94
N SER A 231 7.96 -10.30 20.66
CA SER A 231 7.60 -10.36 22.09
C SER A 231 6.17 -10.85 22.32
N VAL A 232 5.31 -10.80 21.30
CA VAL A 232 3.91 -11.24 21.37
C VAL A 232 3.74 -12.62 20.74
N ASP A 233 2.97 -13.51 21.40
CA ASP A 233 2.64 -14.84 20.92
C ASP A 233 1.37 -15.35 21.63
N PRO A 234 0.28 -15.66 20.89
CA PRO A 234 0.09 -15.54 19.45
C PRO A 234 -0.25 -14.11 18.98
N LEU A 235 -0.03 -13.82 17.68
CA LEU A 235 -0.67 -12.72 16.97
C LEU A 235 -1.99 -13.21 16.35
N ILE A 236 -3.07 -12.47 16.57
CA ILE A 236 -4.41 -12.83 16.10
C ILE A 236 -5.01 -11.66 15.33
N PHE A 237 -5.38 -11.87 14.07
CA PHE A 237 -6.23 -10.93 13.35
C PHE A 237 -7.69 -11.33 13.54
N ALA A 238 -8.44 -10.54 14.31
CA ALA A 238 -9.87 -10.73 14.54
C ALA A 238 -10.64 -9.94 13.46
N ILE A 239 -11.16 -10.65 12.45
CA ILE A 239 -11.86 -10.02 11.32
C ILE A 239 -13.17 -9.47 11.82
N THR A 240 -13.33 -8.16 11.74
CA THR A 240 -14.45 -7.40 12.31
C THR A 240 -14.80 -6.26 11.36
N PRO A 241 -15.67 -6.47 10.35
CA PRO A 241 -15.93 -5.50 9.28
C PRO A 241 -16.50 -4.16 9.76
N ASP A 242 -17.38 -4.18 10.77
CA ASP A 242 -17.98 -2.95 11.30
C ASP A 242 -17.01 -2.19 12.23
N ALA A 243 -16.72 -0.91 11.90
CA ALA A 243 -15.80 -0.09 12.65
C ALA A 243 -16.28 0.19 14.09
N ASN A 244 -17.60 0.38 14.31
CA ASN A 244 -18.13 0.59 15.66
C ASN A 244 -17.90 -0.65 16.53
N VAL A 245 -18.07 -1.86 15.94
CA VAL A 245 -17.80 -3.12 16.65
C VAL A 245 -16.31 -3.24 16.95
N ARG A 246 -15.39 -2.83 16.03
CA ARG A 246 -13.94 -2.79 16.31
C ARG A 246 -13.62 -1.89 17.50
N LEU A 247 -14.20 -0.69 17.58
CA LEU A 247 -14.02 0.22 18.72
C LEU A 247 -14.55 -0.40 20.03
N GLN A 248 -15.73 -1.03 20.02
CA GLN A 248 -16.28 -1.68 21.22
C GLN A 248 -15.40 -2.85 21.69
N LYS A 249 -14.85 -3.66 20.78
CA LYS A 249 -13.91 -4.74 21.12
C LYS A 249 -12.63 -4.18 21.73
N LEU A 250 -12.10 -3.08 21.19
CA LEU A 250 -10.93 -2.38 21.73
C LEU A 250 -11.19 -1.89 23.19
N ARG A 251 -12.36 -1.28 23.43
CA ARG A 251 -12.78 -0.83 24.76
C ARG A 251 -12.87 -1.96 25.79
N ARG A 252 -13.37 -3.12 25.36
CA ARG A 252 -13.51 -4.33 26.19
C ARG A 252 -12.23 -5.16 26.29
N ASN A 253 -11.13 -4.68 25.71
CA ASN A 253 -9.84 -5.42 25.64
C ASN A 253 -9.91 -6.76 24.91
N GLU A 254 -10.87 -6.94 24.02
CA GLU A 254 -10.97 -8.11 23.12
C GLU A 254 -9.99 -7.97 21.93
N CYS A 255 -9.62 -6.73 21.59
CA CYS A 255 -8.51 -6.38 20.71
C CYS A 255 -7.62 -5.35 21.42
N GLN A 256 -6.32 -5.36 21.12
CA GLN A 256 -5.37 -4.35 21.60
C GLN A 256 -5.11 -3.27 20.56
N ILE A 257 -5.36 -3.58 19.28
CA ILE A 257 -5.25 -2.67 18.14
C ILE A 257 -6.54 -2.76 17.31
N ALA A 258 -7.11 -1.63 16.89
CA ALA A 258 -8.22 -1.56 15.94
C ALA A 258 -7.80 -0.71 14.74
N LEU A 259 -7.78 -1.34 13.55
CA LEU A 259 -7.42 -0.69 12.30
C LEU A 259 -8.60 0.04 11.68
N SER A 260 -8.32 1.02 10.82
CA SER A 260 -9.29 1.75 10.00
C SER A 260 -10.50 2.28 10.81
N PRO A 261 -10.28 3.08 11.88
CA PRO A 261 -11.37 3.68 12.63
C PRO A 261 -12.11 4.72 11.77
N LYS A 262 -13.37 5.01 12.11
CA LYS A 262 -14.08 6.15 11.54
C LYS A 262 -13.53 7.46 12.11
N PRO A 263 -13.63 8.59 11.40
CA PRO A 263 -13.20 9.89 11.93
C PRO A 263 -13.81 10.24 13.31
N LEU A 264 -15.11 10.01 13.50
CA LEU A 264 -15.79 10.22 14.79
C LEU A 264 -15.24 9.32 15.91
N ASP A 265 -14.84 8.08 15.59
CA ASP A 265 -14.24 7.15 16.56
C ASP A 265 -12.87 7.65 17.03
N VAL A 266 -12.10 8.27 16.12
CA VAL A 266 -10.83 8.93 16.47
C VAL A 266 -11.04 10.05 17.49
N GLN A 267 -12.03 10.93 17.25
CA GLN A 267 -12.38 12.01 18.16
C GLN A 267 -12.86 11.50 19.53
N ALA A 268 -13.60 10.39 19.54
CA ALA A 268 -14.03 9.75 20.79
C ALA A 268 -12.83 9.16 21.55
N ALA A 269 -11.95 8.42 20.85
CA ALA A 269 -10.79 7.76 21.45
C ALA A 269 -9.79 8.75 22.10
N LEU A 270 -9.63 9.95 21.53
CA LEU A 270 -8.79 11.01 22.11
C LEU A 270 -9.21 11.42 23.54
N LYS A 271 -10.48 11.19 23.90
CA LYS A 271 -11.05 11.51 25.23
C LYS A 271 -11.01 10.32 26.19
N GLU A 272 -10.62 9.13 25.72
CA GLU A 272 -10.62 7.90 26.52
C GLU A 272 -9.24 7.63 27.15
N PRO A 273 -9.12 7.62 28.49
CA PRO A 273 -7.83 7.49 29.17
C PRO A 273 -7.15 6.13 28.94
N THR A 274 -7.87 5.10 28.51
CA THR A 274 -7.36 3.74 28.24
C THR A 274 -6.90 3.52 26.83
N LEU A 275 -7.21 4.45 25.92
CA LEU A 275 -6.90 4.36 24.49
C LEU A 275 -5.80 5.35 24.08
N LYS A 276 -5.15 5.05 22.97
CA LYS A 276 -4.20 5.90 22.28
C LYS A 276 -4.57 5.95 20.79
N VAL A 277 -4.44 7.11 20.19
CA VAL A 277 -4.61 7.31 18.75
C VAL A 277 -3.22 7.33 18.10
N GLU A 278 -2.96 6.36 17.26
CA GLU A 278 -1.81 6.35 16.37
C GLU A 278 -2.21 6.99 15.05
N LYS A 279 -1.37 7.86 14.50
CA LYS A 279 -1.64 8.54 13.24
C LYS A 279 -0.38 8.81 12.44
N THR A 280 -0.53 8.88 11.13
CA THR A 280 0.51 9.33 10.20
C THR A 280 -0.14 9.93 8.95
N ASP A 281 0.56 10.85 8.29
CA ASP A 281 0.11 11.36 6.99
C ASP A 281 0.26 10.23 5.96
N ALA A 282 -0.89 9.82 5.40
CA ALA A 282 -0.91 8.70 4.47
C ALA A 282 -0.23 9.08 3.14
N PHE A 283 0.51 8.15 2.56
CA PHE A 283 1.11 8.33 1.24
C PHE A 283 0.05 8.10 0.15
N MET A 284 -1.01 8.93 0.20
CA MET A 284 -2.24 8.74 -0.57
C MET A 284 -2.80 10.08 -1.06
N THR A 285 -3.47 10.04 -2.21
CA THR A 285 -4.21 11.19 -2.74
C THR A 285 -5.59 10.76 -3.21
N ALA A 286 -6.62 11.40 -2.67
CA ALA A 286 -7.98 11.34 -3.20
C ALA A 286 -8.15 12.39 -4.29
N PHE A 287 -8.82 12.04 -5.38
CA PHE A 287 -9.04 12.93 -6.51
C PHE A 287 -10.30 12.58 -7.29
N VAL A 288 -10.76 13.52 -8.14
CA VAL A 288 -11.66 13.22 -9.25
C VAL A 288 -10.85 13.20 -10.53
N GLY A 289 -10.79 12.05 -11.21
CA GLY A 289 -10.23 11.91 -12.55
C GLY A 289 -11.17 12.58 -13.57
N ILE A 290 -10.65 13.48 -14.38
CA ILE A 290 -11.42 14.20 -15.43
C ILE A 290 -11.02 13.62 -16.78
N ASN A 291 -11.90 12.89 -17.43
CA ASN A 291 -11.61 12.23 -18.69
C ASN A 291 -11.43 13.23 -19.84
N SER A 292 -10.20 13.50 -20.21
CA SER A 292 -9.86 14.45 -21.27
C SER A 292 -10.15 13.96 -22.70
N GLN A 293 -10.63 12.73 -22.87
CA GLN A 293 -11.07 12.20 -24.17
C GLN A 293 -12.55 12.46 -24.46
N HIS A 294 -13.32 12.93 -23.47
CA HIS A 294 -14.75 13.22 -23.61
C HIS A 294 -15.00 14.72 -23.71
N PRO A 295 -15.38 15.26 -24.90
CA PRO A 295 -15.77 16.67 -25.02
C PRO A 295 -16.98 17.00 -24.13
N PRO A 296 -17.02 18.17 -23.48
CA PRO A 296 -16.05 19.28 -23.57
C PRO A 296 -14.93 19.22 -22.52
N LEU A 297 -14.75 18.09 -21.80
CA LEU A 297 -13.69 17.91 -20.81
C LEU A 297 -12.28 17.83 -21.44
N ASP A 298 -12.18 17.73 -22.76
CA ASP A 298 -10.95 17.85 -23.55
C ASP A 298 -10.31 19.25 -23.46
N LYS A 299 -11.12 20.29 -23.16
CA LYS A 299 -10.67 21.70 -23.05
C LYS A 299 -10.05 21.95 -21.66
N PRO A 300 -8.80 22.43 -21.58
CA PRO A 300 -8.17 22.76 -20.29
C PRO A 300 -8.97 23.80 -19.48
N GLU A 301 -9.56 24.79 -20.14
CA GLU A 301 -10.38 25.83 -19.49
C GLU A 301 -11.57 25.24 -18.74
N VAL A 302 -12.20 24.18 -19.28
CA VAL A 302 -13.32 23.50 -18.63
C VAL A 302 -12.84 22.76 -17.38
N ARG A 303 -11.72 22.02 -17.49
CA ARG A 303 -11.15 21.31 -16.33
C ARG A 303 -10.67 22.27 -15.23
N GLN A 304 -10.08 23.41 -15.62
CA GLN A 304 -9.72 24.50 -14.69
C GLN A 304 -10.95 25.11 -14.03
N ALA A 305 -12.04 25.32 -14.78
CA ALA A 305 -13.30 25.82 -14.24
C ALA A 305 -13.90 24.85 -13.20
N ILE A 306 -13.87 23.55 -13.45
CA ILE A 306 -14.29 22.50 -12.48
C ILE A 306 -13.47 22.60 -11.19
N ASN A 307 -12.14 22.75 -11.30
CA ASN A 307 -11.26 22.88 -10.15
C ASN A 307 -11.54 24.16 -9.33
N LEU A 308 -11.84 25.28 -9.99
CA LEU A 308 -12.15 26.57 -9.33
C LEU A 308 -13.56 26.60 -8.71
N ALA A 309 -14.51 25.88 -9.31
CA ALA A 309 -15.89 25.84 -8.81
C ALA A 309 -16.03 25.01 -7.53
N PHE A 310 -15.17 24.02 -7.32
CA PHE A 310 -15.29 23.08 -6.20
C PHE A 310 -14.82 23.69 -4.88
N ASP A 311 -15.70 23.70 -3.86
CA ASP A 311 -15.35 24.10 -2.49
C ASP A 311 -14.67 22.95 -1.73
N LYS A 312 -13.34 22.88 -1.92
CA LYS A 312 -12.50 21.86 -1.30
C LYS A 312 -12.51 21.94 0.25
N ALA A 313 -12.60 23.14 0.82
CA ALA A 313 -12.63 23.31 2.26
C ALA A 313 -13.90 22.72 2.87
N ASN A 314 -15.05 22.98 2.25
CA ASN A 314 -16.32 22.37 2.65
C ASN A 314 -16.29 20.85 2.47
N TYR A 315 -15.69 20.35 1.37
CA TYR A 315 -15.54 18.91 1.15
C TYR A 315 -14.70 18.23 2.24
N ILE A 316 -13.55 18.77 2.61
CA ILE A 316 -12.69 18.24 3.69
C ILE A 316 -13.48 18.16 5.00
N LYS A 317 -14.16 19.24 5.35
CA LYS A 317 -14.97 19.30 6.58
C LYS A 317 -16.13 18.30 6.57
N ALA A 318 -16.87 18.22 5.48
CA ALA A 318 -18.10 17.41 5.41
C ALA A 318 -17.82 15.91 5.20
N VAL A 319 -16.80 15.55 4.40
CA VAL A 319 -16.52 14.17 4.02
C VAL A 319 -15.43 13.54 4.89
N PHE A 320 -14.39 14.30 5.24
CA PHE A 320 -13.27 13.82 6.04
C PHE A 320 -13.33 14.24 7.52
N GLU A 321 -14.32 15.07 7.93
CA GLU A 321 -14.44 15.53 9.31
C GLU A 321 -13.10 16.11 9.84
N ASP A 322 -12.42 16.89 8.98
CA ASP A 322 -11.09 17.48 9.21
C ASP A 322 -9.96 16.46 9.48
N THR A 323 -10.11 15.20 9.08
CA THR A 323 -9.06 14.17 9.17
C THR A 323 -8.20 14.02 7.90
N ALA A 324 -8.18 15.05 7.06
CA ALA A 324 -7.36 15.10 5.84
C ALA A 324 -6.89 16.52 5.55
N GLU A 325 -5.79 16.68 4.84
CA GLU A 325 -5.35 17.95 4.26
C GLU A 325 -5.90 18.12 2.84
N ALA A 326 -6.18 19.36 2.45
CA ALA A 326 -6.60 19.68 1.08
C ALA A 326 -5.46 19.42 0.09
N ALA A 327 -5.71 18.58 -0.92
CA ALA A 327 -4.71 18.26 -1.93
C ALA A 327 -4.60 19.36 -3.00
N ASN A 328 -3.37 19.69 -3.40
CA ASN A 328 -3.07 20.65 -4.47
C ASN A 328 -2.31 20.02 -5.65
N GLY A 329 -1.83 18.79 -5.48
CA GLY A 329 -1.02 18.07 -6.46
C GLY A 329 -1.35 16.58 -6.51
N PRO A 330 -0.62 15.83 -7.34
CA PRO A 330 -0.89 14.41 -7.56
C PRO A 330 -0.47 13.52 -6.38
N TYR A 331 0.41 13.98 -5.49
CA TYR A 331 0.87 13.23 -4.33
C TYR A 331 1.09 14.10 -3.10
N PRO A 332 1.15 13.53 -1.88
CA PRO A 332 1.11 14.28 -0.63
C PRO A 332 2.44 15.01 -0.31
N PRO A 333 2.38 16.03 0.58
CA PRO A 333 3.53 16.88 0.95
C PRO A 333 4.71 16.14 1.58
N ASN A 334 4.51 14.95 2.15
CA ASN A 334 5.57 14.09 2.69
C ASN A 334 6.40 13.37 1.61
N THR A 335 6.11 13.62 0.33
CA THR A 335 6.89 13.11 -0.80
C THR A 335 8.10 14.01 -1.08
N TRP A 336 9.29 13.42 -1.23
CA TRP A 336 10.56 14.17 -1.35
C TRP A 336 10.65 15.11 -2.56
N SER A 337 9.84 14.92 -3.63
CA SER A 337 9.76 15.80 -4.80
C SER A 337 8.48 16.64 -4.85
N TYR A 338 7.78 16.81 -3.72
CA TYR A 338 6.55 17.60 -3.68
C TYR A 338 6.80 19.07 -4.07
N ALA A 339 6.09 19.56 -5.08
CA ALA A 339 6.22 20.93 -5.57
C ALA A 339 5.48 21.92 -4.65
N LYS A 340 6.17 22.42 -3.62
CA LYS A 340 5.60 23.28 -2.57
C LYS A 340 5.00 24.60 -3.07
N ASN A 341 5.47 25.10 -4.22
CA ASN A 341 5.12 26.41 -4.75
C ASN A 341 4.01 26.37 -5.80
N LEU A 342 3.33 25.24 -5.99
CA LEU A 342 2.21 25.17 -6.91
C LEU A 342 1.01 25.94 -6.33
N PRO A 343 0.40 26.89 -7.08
CA PRO A 343 -0.60 27.82 -6.55
C PRO A 343 -1.93 27.16 -6.19
N GLY A 344 -2.19 25.94 -6.66
CA GLY A 344 -3.49 25.28 -6.53
C GLY A 344 -4.61 25.99 -7.30
N TYR A 345 -5.85 25.57 -7.04
CA TYR A 345 -7.07 26.19 -7.54
C TYR A 345 -7.91 26.63 -6.33
N PRO A 346 -7.84 27.92 -5.92
CA PRO A 346 -8.70 28.43 -4.86
C PRO A 346 -10.15 28.46 -5.35
N HIS A 347 -11.11 28.23 -4.46
CA HIS A 347 -12.53 28.29 -4.78
C HIS A 347 -12.89 29.71 -5.28
N ASP A 348 -13.31 29.81 -6.55
CA ASP A 348 -13.65 31.08 -7.24
C ASP A 348 -14.66 30.82 -8.36
N VAL A 349 -15.93 30.85 -8.02
CA VAL A 349 -17.05 30.61 -8.95
C VAL A 349 -17.09 31.68 -10.09
N ALA A 350 -16.71 32.90 -9.78
CA ALA A 350 -16.73 33.99 -10.80
C ALA A 350 -15.67 33.71 -11.88
N LYS A 351 -14.45 33.33 -11.48
CA LYS A 351 -13.39 32.96 -12.41
C LYS A 351 -13.73 31.67 -13.16
N ALA A 352 -14.36 30.70 -12.51
CA ALA A 352 -14.83 29.47 -13.15
C ALA A 352 -15.84 29.77 -14.27
N LYS A 353 -16.84 30.62 -14.02
CA LYS A 353 -17.80 31.09 -15.05
C LYS A 353 -17.11 31.81 -16.22
N ALA A 354 -16.10 32.62 -15.92
CA ALA A 354 -15.34 33.31 -16.98
C ALA A 354 -14.58 32.31 -17.88
N LEU A 355 -14.00 31.24 -17.30
CA LEU A 355 -13.36 30.17 -18.08
C LEU A 355 -14.37 29.34 -18.89
N MET A 356 -15.54 29.04 -18.34
CA MET A 356 -16.63 28.40 -19.10
C MET A 356 -17.05 29.25 -20.31
N ALA A 357 -17.22 30.55 -20.12
CA ALA A 357 -17.55 31.49 -21.23
C ALA A 357 -16.43 31.55 -22.28
N LYS A 358 -15.15 31.59 -21.84
CA LYS A 358 -13.98 31.52 -22.74
C LYS A 358 -13.95 30.23 -23.56
N ALA A 359 -14.36 29.12 -22.97
CA ALA A 359 -14.47 27.82 -23.64
C ALA A 359 -15.68 27.74 -24.61
N GLY A 360 -16.52 28.75 -24.67
CA GLY A 360 -17.75 28.77 -25.47
C GLY A 360 -18.93 28.03 -24.84
N LEU A 361 -18.91 27.85 -23.52
CA LEU A 361 -19.85 27.01 -22.75
C LEU A 361 -20.53 27.82 -21.62
N LYS A 362 -20.86 29.09 -21.88
CA LYS A 362 -21.52 29.98 -20.89
C LYS A 362 -22.85 29.42 -20.34
N ASP A 363 -23.54 28.60 -21.15
CA ASP A 363 -24.83 28.01 -20.82
C ASP A 363 -24.66 26.60 -20.19
N GLY A 364 -23.39 26.17 -19.95
CA GLY A 364 -23.05 24.90 -19.36
C GLY A 364 -23.13 23.69 -20.31
N PHE A 365 -23.11 22.48 -19.71
CA PHE A 365 -23.26 21.22 -20.44
C PHE A 365 -23.68 20.09 -19.46
N GLN A 366 -24.02 18.93 -20.01
CA GLN A 366 -24.35 17.73 -19.22
C GLN A 366 -23.15 16.81 -19.12
N THR A 367 -22.99 16.16 -17.94
CA THR A 367 -21.89 15.20 -17.66
C THR A 367 -22.32 14.15 -16.62
N THR A 368 -21.44 13.22 -16.30
CA THR A 368 -21.66 12.21 -15.27
C THR A 368 -20.58 12.25 -14.20
N ILE A 369 -20.99 12.04 -12.93
CA ILE A 369 -20.09 11.85 -11.79
C ILE A 369 -20.20 10.39 -11.35
N TRP A 370 -19.11 9.65 -11.48
CA TRP A 370 -19.06 8.24 -11.08
C TRP A 370 -18.48 8.08 -9.68
N THR A 371 -19.13 7.28 -8.85
CA THR A 371 -18.67 6.98 -7.49
C THR A 371 -19.06 5.56 -7.09
N ARG A 372 -18.55 5.09 -5.97
CA ARG A 372 -18.83 3.76 -5.39
C ARG A 372 -19.82 3.84 -4.24
N PRO A 373 -20.53 2.74 -3.88
CA PRO A 373 -21.51 2.76 -2.81
C PRO A 373 -20.90 2.83 -1.41
N SER A 374 -19.70 2.25 -1.19
CA SER A 374 -19.09 2.13 0.13
C SER A 374 -17.89 3.06 0.32
N GLY A 375 -17.72 3.59 1.53
CA GLY A 375 -16.60 4.45 1.90
C GLY A 375 -15.25 3.74 1.97
N SER A 376 -14.18 4.53 1.94
CA SER A 376 -12.79 4.11 2.13
C SER A 376 -12.00 5.24 2.79
N LEU A 377 -10.74 4.98 3.14
CA LEU A 377 -9.84 6.04 3.63
C LEU A 377 -9.69 7.19 2.61
N LEU A 378 -9.69 6.88 1.31
CA LEU A 378 -9.58 7.86 0.22
C LEU A 378 -10.90 8.59 -0.11
N ASN A 379 -12.03 8.09 0.35
CA ASN A 379 -13.34 8.75 0.24
C ASN A 379 -14.28 8.15 1.30
N PRO A 380 -14.30 8.71 2.51
CA PRO A 380 -15.11 8.17 3.62
C PRO A 380 -16.61 8.18 3.39
N ASN A 381 -17.12 9.15 2.61
CA ASN A 381 -18.53 9.28 2.27
C ASN A 381 -18.71 9.58 0.77
N PRO A 382 -18.69 8.55 -0.10
CA PRO A 382 -18.75 8.72 -1.55
C PRO A 382 -20.02 9.42 -2.04
N SER A 383 -21.16 9.15 -1.42
CA SER A 383 -22.44 9.76 -1.79
C SER A 383 -22.45 11.26 -1.51
N LEU A 384 -22.03 11.67 -0.32
CA LEU A 384 -21.95 13.08 0.05
C LEU A 384 -20.92 13.82 -0.82
N GLY A 385 -19.74 13.21 -1.07
CA GLY A 385 -18.73 13.80 -1.92
C GLY A 385 -19.22 14.07 -3.34
N ALA A 386 -19.95 13.13 -3.92
CA ALA A 386 -20.55 13.30 -5.26
C ALA A 386 -21.64 14.40 -5.29
N GLN A 387 -22.46 14.48 -4.24
CA GLN A 387 -23.50 15.52 -4.12
C GLN A 387 -22.90 16.93 -3.98
N LEU A 388 -21.84 17.09 -3.20
CA LEU A 388 -21.13 18.36 -3.07
C LEU A 388 -20.56 18.80 -4.43
N LEU A 389 -19.87 17.90 -5.13
CA LEU A 389 -19.35 18.20 -6.46
C LEU A 389 -20.48 18.57 -7.46
N GLN A 390 -21.58 17.80 -7.45
CA GLN A 390 -22.76 18.10 -8.30
C GLN A 390 -23.32 19.50 -8.04
N SER A 391 -23.45 19.88 -6.76
CA SER A 391 -23.94 21.19 -6.35
C SER A 391 -23.03 22.31 -6.84
N ASP A 392 -21.72 22.20 -6.62
CA ASP A 392 -20.75 23.23 -7.01
C ASP A 392 -20.66 23.38 -8.53
N LEU A 393 -20.74 22.27 -9.28
CA LEU A 393 -20.76 22.28 -10.74
C LEU A 393 -22.01 22.95 -11.31
N ALA A 394 -23.17 22.80 -10.65
CA ALA A 394 -24.40 23.46 -11.05
C ALA A 394 -24.29 25.00 -11.01
N GLU A 395 -23.48 25.55 -10.09
CA GLU A 395 -23.24 27.00 -10.01
C GLU A 395 -22.58 27.58 -11.27
N ILE A 396 -21.84 26.77 -12.02
CA ILE A 396 -21.18 27.16 -13.28
C ILE A 396 -21.90 26.62 -14.53
N GLY A 397 -23.14 26.12 -14.36
CA GLY A 397 -24.00 25.64 -15.45
C GLY A 397 -23.78 24.18 -15.85
N ILE A 398 -22.89 23.43 -15.18
CA ILE A 398 -22.66 22.01 -15.47
C ILE A 398 -23.71 21.16 -14.76
N GLN A 399 -24.52 20.43 -15.52
CA GLN A 399 -25.54 19.52 -15.02
C GLN A 399 -24.96 18.10 -14.95
N ALA A 400 -24.64 17.61 -13.75
CA ALA A 400 -24.01 16.33 -13.55
C ALA A 400 -25.01 15.27 -13.03
N GLU A 401 -25.06 14.10 -13.66
CA GLU A 401 -25.77 12.91 -13.18
C GLU A 401 -24.83 12.08 -12.28
N ILE A 402 -25.23 11.78 -11.04
CA ILE A 402 -24.45 10.90 -10.15
C ILE A 402 -24.77 9.44 -10.48
N ARG A 403 -23.72 8.66 -10.77
CA ARG A 403 -23.78 7.22 -11.02
C ARG A 403 -23.02 6.48 -9.93
N VAL A 404 -23.77 5.75 -9.10
CA VAL A 404 -23.21 4.89 -8.06
C VAL A 404 -23.03 3.49 -8.64
N ILE A 405 -21.77 3.03 -8.75
CA ILE A 405 -21.41 1.79 -9.44
C ILE A 405 -20.62 0.90 -8.46
N GLU A 406 -20.94 -0.40 -8.46
CA GLU A 406 -20.21 -1.38 -7.66
C GLU A 406 -18.71 -1.36 -8.01
N TRP A 407 -17.84 -1.57 -7.02
CA TRP A 407 -16.41 -1.30 -7.14
C TRP A 407 -15.72 -2.03 -8.29
N GLY A 408 -15.94 -3.34 -8.43
CA GLY A 408 -15.32 -4.14 -9.49
C GLY A 408 -15.75 -3.69 -10.87
N GLU A 409 -17.04 -3.41 -11.05
CA GLU A 409 -17.62 -2.90 -12.29
C GLU A 409 -17.15 -1.47 -12.58
N LEU A 410 -17.08 -0.62 -11.56
CA LEU A 410 -16.57 0.75 -11.67
C LEU A 410 -15.14 0.74 -12.22
N ILE A 411 -14.23 -0.07 -11.63
CA ILE A 411 -12.84 -0.18 -12.08
C ILE A 411 -12.76 -0.70 -13.51
N ARG A 412 -13.50 -1.76 -13.84
CA ARG A 412 -13.53 -2.33 -15.19
C ARG A 412 -13.91 -1.29 -16.24
N ARG A 413 -15.00 -0.56 -16.00
CA ARG A 413 -15.52 0.45 -16.92
C ARG A 413 -14.66 1.71 -16.96
N ALA A 414 -14.11 2.14 -15.82
CA ALA A 414 -13.19 3.26 -15.75
C ALA A 414 -11.89 2.98 -16.52
N LYS A 415 -11.35 1.77 -16.44
CA LYS A 415 -10.20 1.34 -17.25
C LYS A 415 -10.49 1.36 -18.75
N ALA A 416 -11.73 1.08 -19.15
CA ALA A 416 -12.19 1.23 -20.54
C ALA A 416 -12.39 2.70 -20.96
N GLY A 417 -12.35 3.66 -20.01
CA GLY A 417 -12.49 5.09 -20.28
C GLY A 417 -13.94 5.56 -20.47
N GLU A 418 -14.92 4.83 -19.91
CA GLU A 418 -16.34 5.15 -20.06
C GLU A 418 -16.84 6.32 -19.19
N HIS A 419 -16.06 6.72 -18.17
CA HIS A 419 -16.41 7.79 -17.23
C HIS A 419 -16.14 9.18 -17.79
N ASP A 420 -16.87 10.19 -17.29
CA ASP A 420 -16.55 11.61 -17.47
C ASP A 420 -15.74 12.12 -16.26
N LEU A 421 -16.41 12.18 -15.08
CA LEU A 421 -15.81 12.54 -13.79
C LEU A 421 -15.86 11.33 -12.88
N LEU A 422 -14.71 10.93 -12.31
CA LEU A 422 -14.58 9.71 -11.53
C LEU A 422 -13.97 9.99 -10.16
N PHE A 423 -14.73 9.80 -9.09
CA PHE A 423 -14.16 9.76 -7.75
C PHE A 423 -13.24 8.55 -7.58
N MET A 424 -11.98 8.83 -7.36
CA MET A 424 -10.91 7.84 -7.24
C MET A 424 -9.88 8.28 -6.19
N GLY A 425 -8.87 7.49 -6.00
CA GLY A 425 -7.69 7.81 -5.24
C GLY A 425 -6.56 6.88 -5.59
N TRP A 426 -5.37 7.27 -5.21
CA TRP A 426 -4.18 6.47 -5.35
C TRP A 426 -3.46 6.37 -4.01
N ALA A 427 -3.13 5.15 -3.60
CA ALA A 427 -2.23 4.87 -2.50
C ALA A 427 -0.86 4.53 -3.08
N GLY A 428 0.17 5.22 -2.65
CA GLY A 428 1.53 4.86 -3.02
C GLY A 428 1.96 3.59 -2.29
N ASP A 429 2.52 2.66 -3.04
CA ASP A 429 2.94 1.35 -2.54
C ASP A 429 4.38 1.34 -2.03
N ASN A 430 5.14 2.37 -2.40
CA ASN A 430 6.52 2.63 -1.98
C ASN A 430 6.74 4.14 -1.83
N GLY A 431 7.90 4.55 -1.36
CA GLY A 431 8.21 5.97 -1.12
C GLY A 431 8.67 6.75 -2.33
N ASP A 432 8.66 6.18 -3.53
CA ASP A 432 9.11 6.88 -4.73
C ASP A 432 7.95 7.65 -5.39
N PRO A 433 8.13 8.95 -5.74
CA PRO A 433 7.12 9.75 -6.42
C PRO A 433 6.64 9.17 -7.75
N ASP A 434 7.49 8.39 -8.43
CA ASP A 434 7.13 7.75 -9.68
C ASP A 434 5.91 6.83 -9.54
N ASN A 435 5.71 6.27 -8.35
CA ASN A 435 4.55 5.43 -8.04
C ASN A 435 3.19 6.16 -8.20
N PHE A 436 3.20 7.50 -8.18
CA PHE A 436 2.04 8.32 -8.54
C PHE A 436 2.06 8.76 -10.00
N LEU A 437 3.25 9.06 -10.56
CA LEU A 437 3.34 9.71 -11.86
C LEU A 437 3.19 8.72 -13.01
N THR A 438 4.00 7.67 -13.06
CA THR A 438 3.96 6.68 -14.14
C THR A 438 2.58 6.01 -14.26
N PRO A 439 1.97 5.42 -13.21
CA PRO A 439 0.70 4.71 -13.35
C PRO A 439 -0.50 5.62 -13.58
N GLN A 440 -0.42 6.92 -13.25
CA GLN A 440 -1.56 7.83 -13.33
C GLN A 440 -1.50 8.84 -14.46
N PHE A 441 -0.31 9.13 -15.02
CA PHE A 441 -0.16 10.22 -15.99
C PHE A 441 0.66 9.86 -17.23
N SER A 442 1.30 8.68 -17.29
CA SER A 442 2.02 8.26 -18.49
C SER A 442 1.07 7.92 -19.65
N CYS A 443 1.57 8.03 -20.88
CA CYS A 443 0.84 7.57 -22.05
C CYS A 443 0.61 6.05 -22.05
N ALA A 444 1.54 5.27 -21.51
CA ALA A 444 1.37 3.83 -21.33
C ALA A 444 0.21 3.50 -20.37
N ALA A 445 0.02 4.31 -19.32
CA ALA A 445 -1.05 4.15 -18.35
C ALA A 445 -2.46 4.43 -18.94
N VAL A 446 -2.57 5.20 -20.01
CA VAL A 446 -3.83 5.32 -20.78
C VAL A 446 -4.22 3.98 -21.38
N LYS A 447 -3.25 3.24 -21.94
CA LYS A 447 -3.49 1.92 -22.56
C LYS A 447 -3.81 0.84 -21.52
N SER A 448 -3.12 0.84 -20.37
CA SER A 448 -3.40 -0.09 -19.27
C SER A 448 -4.68 0.26 -18.48
N GLY A 449 -5.20 1.49 -18.66
CA GLY A 449 -6.45 1.96 -18.06
C GLY A 449 -6.31 2.53 -16.66
N THR A 450 -5.11 2.75 -16.14
CA THR A 450 -4.89 3.33 -14.81
C THR A 450 -4.80 4.85 -14.81
N ASN A 451 -4.52 5.48 -15.96
CA ASN A 451 -4.59 6.93 -16.14
C ASN A 451 -6.06 7.36 -16.30
N PHE A 452 -6.72 7.69 -15.20
CA PHE A 452 -8.14 8.08 -15.18
C PHE A 452 -8.41 9.50 -15.74
N ALA A 453 -7.38 10.31 -15.98
CA ALA A 453 -7.53 11.52 -16.78
C ALA A 453 -7.56 11.23 -18.28
N ARG A 454 -7.19 10.03 -18.71
CA ARG A 454 -7.09 9.58 -20.12
C ARG A 454 -6.25 10.52 -20.99
N TYR A 455 -5.33 11.26 -20.34
CA TYR A 455 -4.48 12.26 -20.98
C TYR A 455 -3.13 11.67 -21.37
N CYS A 456 -2.74 11.82 -22.62
CA CYS A 456 -1.43 11.44 -23.13
C CYS A 456 -0.78 12.64 -23.80
N ASN A 457 0.36 13.07 -23.29
CA ASN A 457 1.16 14.17 -23.82
C ASN A 457 2.63 13.79 -23.81
N ALA A 458 3.31 13.92 -24.95
CA ALA A 458 4.70 13.48 -25.11
C ALA A 458 5.70 14.24 -24.21
N ASP A 459 5.46 15.52 -23.93
CA ASP A 459 6.37 16.30 -23.07
C ASP A 459 6.22 15.88 -21.60
N LEU A 460 4.99 15.65 -21.13
CA LEU A 460 4.75 15.11 -19.78
C LEU A 460 5.34 13.72 -19.64
N ASP A 461 5.11 12.84 -20.61
CA ASP A 461 5.61 11.46 -20.61
C ASP A 461 7.15 11.43 -20.60
N LYS A 462 7.80 12.35 -21.31
CA LYS A 462 9.25 12.54 -21.31
C LYS A 462 9.78 12.97 -19.95
N LEU A 463 9.11 13.90 -19.26
CA LEU A 463 9.51 14.32 -17.90
C LEU A 463 9.42 13.15 -16.91
N ILE A 464 8.33 12.40 -16.95
CA ILE A 464 8.10 11.23 -16.08
C ILE A 464 9.17 10.16 -16.36
N SER A 465 9.36 9.79 -17.62
CA SER A 465 10.34 8.77 -18.04
C SER A 465 11.79 9.18 -17.69
N ALA A 466 12.16 10.45 -17.91
CA ALA A 466 13.48 10.95 -17.56
C ALA A 466 13.72 10.89 -16.03
N GLY A 467 12.71 11.22 -15.22
CA GLY A 467 12.77 11.08 -13.76
C GLY A 467 12.93 9.62 -13.32
N LYS A 468 12.31 8.68 -14.03
CA LYS A 468 12.42 7.25 -13.74
C LYS A 468 13.77 6.65 -14.11
N THR A 469 14.41 7.12 -15.18
CA THR A 469 15.68 6.57 -15.68
C THR A 469 16.91 7.27 -15.13
N THR A 470 16.76 8.37 -14.38
CA THR A 470 17.85 9.13 -13.77
C THR A 470 18.06 8.70 -12.32
N SER A 471 19.29 8.42 -11.90
CA SER A 471 19.62 8.00 -10.53
C SER A 471 19.82 9.16 -9.55
N GLU A 472 20.15 10.36 -10.04
CA GLU A 472 20.49 11.54 -9.23
C GLU A 472 19.19 12.20 -8.70
N GLN A 473 18.98 12.15 -7.39
CA GLN A 473 17.73 12.59 -6.73
C GLN A 473 17.40 14.07 -6.99
N GLY A 474 18.40 14.95 -7.02
CA GLY A 474 18.17 16.40 -7.27
C GLY A 474 17.70 16.67 -8.71
N VAL A 475 18.18 15.90 -9.69
CA VAL A 475 17.68 15.97 -11.09
C VAL A 475 16.26 15.42 -11.16
N ARG A 476 16.01 14.26 -10.54
CA ARG A 476 14.67 13.68 -10.45
C ARG A 476 13.66 14.64 -9.81
N THR A 477 14.05 15.31 -8.73
CA THR A 477 13.21 16.31 -8.05
C THR A 477 12.73 17.39 -9.03
N LYS A 478 13.66 17.99 -9.79
CA LYS A 478 13.32 19.03 -10.77
C LYS A 478 12.40 18.54 -11.88
N LEU A 479 12.65 17.33 -12.40
CA LEU A 479 11.82 16.72 -13.44
C LEU A 479 10.38 16.46 -12.94
N TYR A 480 10.24 15.95 -11.72
CA TYR A 480 8.94 15.67 -11.13
C TYR A 480 8.20 16.95 -10.68
N GLU A 481 8.91 18.00 -10.26
CA GLU A 481 8.30 19.30 -10.01
C GLU A 481 7.73 19.91 -11.31
N GLN A 482 8.46 19.79 -12.44
CA GLN A 482 7.97 20.21 -13.75
C GLN A 482 6.76 19.39 -14.21
N ALA A 483 6.78 18.07 -14.00
CA ALA A 483 5.63 17.21 -14.29
C ALA A 483 4.39 17.61 -13.48
N GLN A 484 4.55 17.87 -12.17
CA GLN A 484 3.44 18.36 -11.33
C GLN A 484 2.88 19.70 -11.81
N ALA A 485 3.75 20.63 -12.19
CA ALA A 485 3.32 21.93 -12.73
C ALA A 485 2.49 21.75 -14.01
N GLN A 486 2.92 20.86 -14.90
CA GLN A 486 2.18 20.57 -16.13
C GLN A 486 0.84 19.87 -15.85
N ILE A 487 0.80 18.89 -14.94
CA ILE A 487 -0.42 18.21 -14.50
C ILE A 487 -1.42 19.21 -13.94
N GLN A 488 -0.97 20.13 -13.10
CA GLN A 488 -1.80 21.17 -12.52
C GLN A 488 -2.29 22.17 -13.60
N GLN A 489 -1.40 22.69 -14.45
CA GLN A 489 -1.76 23.62 -15.51
C GLN A 489 -2.83 23.05 -16.45
N GLN A 490 -2.74 21.76 -16.76
CA GLN A 490 -3.72 21.04 -17.57
C GLN A 490 -4.98 20.63 -16.80
N ALA A 491 -4.98 20.80 -15.47
CA ALA A 491 -6.07 20.40 -14.57
C ALA A 491 -6.56 18.97 -14.85
N LEU A 492 -5.62 18.01 -14.90
CA LEU A 492 -5.91 16.61 -15.27
C LEU A 492 -6.74 15.91 -14.22
N TRP A 493 -6.58 16.30 -12.98
CA TRP A 493 -7.40 15.90 -11.84
C TRP A 493 -8.06 17.12 -11.19
N LEU A 494 -9.12 16.88 -10.44
CA LEU A 494 -9.51 17.69 -9.30
C LEU A 494 -8.92 17.02 -8.06
N PRO A 495 -7.75 17.46 -7.56
CA PRO A 495 -7.17 16.91 -6.33
C PRO A 495 -8.08 17.28 -5.15
N LEU A 496 -8.44 16.29 -4.33
CA LEU A 496 -9.39 16.47 -3.23
C LEU A 496 -8.69 16.56 -1.88
N ALA A 497 -8.02 15.48 -1.48
CA ALA A 497 -7.51 15.32 -0.13
C ALA A 497 -6.26 14.44 -0.06
N HIS A 498 -5.40 14.73 0.92
CA HIS A 498 -4.39 13.82 1.43
C HIS A 498 -4.87 13.34 2.81
N PRO A 499 -5.35 12.09 2.95
CA PRO A 499 -5.90 11.60 4.20
C PRO A 499 -4.80 11.34 5.24
N THR A 500 -5.15 11.45 6.51
CA THR A 500 -4.35 10.92 7.62
C THR A 500 -4.78 9.48 7.91
N ALA A 501 -3.83 8.56 7.98
CA ALA A 501 -4.09 7.19 8.39
C ALA A 501 -4.11 7.09 9.92
N TYR A 502 -5.08 6.37 10.47
CA TYR A 502 -5.27 6.18 11.89
C TYR A 502 -5.38 4.71 12.28
N ALA A 503 -4.87 4.38 13.46
CA ALA A 503 -5.25 3.19 14.20
C ALA A 503 -5.54 3.57 15.66
N LEU A 504 -6.42 2.83 16.30
CA LEU A 504 -6.66 2.98 17.72
C LEU A 504 -5.99 1.83 18.46
N THR A 505 -5.26 2.15 19.53
CA THR A 505 -4.60 1.14 20.34
C THR A 505 -4.98 1.30 21.81
N ARG A 506 -4.83 0.24 22.58
CA ARG A 506 -4.80 0.37 24.03
C ARG A 506 -3.48 0.99 24.46
N LYS A 507 -3.46 1.66 25.64
CA LYS A 507 -2.26 2.34 26.15
C LYS A 507 -1.11 1.40 26.54
N ASP A 508 -1.42 0.15 26.83
CA ASP A 508 -0.45 -0.90 27.14
C ASP A 508 0.28 -1.44 25.89
N VAL A 509 -0.18 -1.11 24.68
CA VAL A 509 0.51 -1.43 23.43
C VAL A 509 1.70 -0.49 23.22
N GLN A 510 2.89 -1.06 23.12
CA GLN A 510 4.15 -0.36 22.85
C GLN A 510 4.78 -0.86 21.55
N GLY A 511 5.56 -0.03 20.86
CA GLY A 511 6.30 -0.41 19.65
C GLY A 511 5.46 -0.54 18.39
N TYR A 512 4.17 -0.19 18.43
CA TYR A 512 3.31 -0.10 17.25
C TYR A 512 3.28 1.33 16.71
N SER A 513 3.27 1.46 15.40
CA SER A 513 3.04 2.73 14.69
C SER A 513 2.28 2.48 13.38
N VAL A 514 1.50 3.46 12.96
CA VAL A 514 0.80 3.43 11.67
C VAL A 514 1.78 3.75 10.55
N SER A 515 1.80 2.93 9.51
CA SER A 515 2.60 3.19 8.30
C SER A 515 1.86 4.15 7.35
N PRO A 516 2.54 5.10 6.71
CA PRO A 516 1.96 5.95 5.68
C PRO A 516 1.47 5.17 4.46
N PHE A 517 1.98 3.96 4.23
CA PHE A 517 1.55 3.06 3.15
C PHE A 517 0.40 2.12 3.57
N GLY A 518 -0.11 2.25 4.81
CA GLY A 518 -1.12 1.35 5.36
C GLY A 518 -0.60 -0.05 5.75
N ARG A 519 0.69 -0.31 5.56
CA ARG A 519 1.36 -1.56 5.94
C ARG A 519 1.46 -1.66 7.47
N GLN A 520 1.59 -2.87 8.00
CA GLN A 520 1.54 -3.14 9.44
C GLN A 520 2.76 -3.96 9.89
N ASP A 521 3.55 -3.42 10.81
CA ASP A 521 4.66 -4.14 11.46
C ASP A 521 4.31 -4.42 12.92
N TYR A 522 4.21 -5.70 13.27
CA TYR A 522 3.97 -6.17 14.64
C TYR A 522 5.20 -6.81 15.28
N SER A 523 6.33 -6.87 14.57
CA SER A 523 7.54 -7.57 15.03
C SER A 523 8.12 -6.99 16.32
N LYS A 524 7.95 -5.68 16.52
CA LYS A 524 8.46 -4.92 17.67
C LYS A 524 7.41 -4.62 18.73
N VAL A 525 6.16 -5.06 18.51
CA VAL A 525 5.07 -4.80 19.45
C VAL A 525 5.25 -5.60 20.73
N ASN A 526 5.03 -4.95 21.86
CA ASN A 526 4.95 -5.59 23.16
C ASN A 526 3.76 -5.04 23.97
N LEU A 527 3.30 -5.80 24.93
CA LEU A 527 2.22 -5.41 25.87
C LEU A 527 2.84 -5.24 27.26
N LYS A 528 2.60 -4.11 27.89
CA LYS A 528 3.08 -3.79 29.26
C LYS A 528 1.98 -3.94 30.29
#